data_1df64b4c02e3328c27ab545d6a49e237
#
_entry.id   1df64b4c02e3328c27ab545d6a49e237
#
_cell.length_a   1.000
_cell.length_b   1.000
_cell.length_c   1.000
_cell.angle_alpha   90.00
_cell.angle_beta   90.00
_cell.angle_gamma   90.00
#
_symmetry.space_group_name_H-M   'P 1'
#
loop_
_entity.id
_entity.type
_entity.pdbx_description
1 polymer ?
#
loop_
_entity_poly.entity_id
_entity_poly.type
_entity_poly.pdbx_seq_one_letter_code
_entity_poly.pdbx_strand_id
1 'polypeptide(L)'
;STPLVNAGAISACSMVKPIGDSAKKWDAIVENVTDLCGSAPQLIDELYKSESDTNFNNRSIAWLLKNYNRIYDDPDMALDLYTRQCSLGVTALQLSVAAGTIANGGVNPVTKKEVFDASLAPKITAMIAAVGFYEHTGDWMYTSGIPAKTGVGGGVMGVLPGQFGIAAFAPPLDGAGTVSYTHLTLPTTPYV
;
A
#
# COMPACT_ATOMS: atom_id res chain seq x y z
N SER A 1 6.60 8.24 12.24
CA SER A 1 6.14 6.94 11.72
C SER A 1 6.16 6.97 10.20
N THR A 2 6.25 5.80 9.58
CA THR A 2 6.24 5.65 8.12
C THR A 2 4.79 5.69 7.58
N PRO A 3 4.55 6.11 6.31
CA PRO A 3 3.21 6.08 5.72
C PRO A 3 2.67 4.66 5.47
N LEU A 4 3.47 3.62 5.71
CA LEU A 4 3.08 2.22 5.53
C LEU A 4 2.53 1.55 6.80
N VAL A 5 2.28 2.33 7.86
CA VAL A 5 1.58 1.90 9.07
C VAL A 5 0.42 2.86 9.36
N ASN A 6 -0.61 2.40 10.10
CA ASN A 6 -1.87 3.13 10.28
C ASN A 6 -1.66 4.63 10.64
N ALA A 7 -0.85 4.92 11.64
CA ALA A 7 -0.61 6.29 12.08
C ALA A 7 -0.02 7.19 10.98
N GLY A 8 0.97 6.69 10.24
CA GLY A 8 1.57 7.46 9.15
C GLY A 8 0.66 7.56 7.92
N ALA A 9 -0.11 6.51 7.63
CA ALA A 9 -1.05 6.51 6.51
C ALA A 9 -2.22 7.47 6.74
N ILE A 10 -2.80 7.50 7.95
CA ILE A 10 -3.83 8.47 8.33
C ILE A 10 -3.29 9.91 8.21
N SER A 11 -2.06 10.15 8.70
CA SER A 11 -1.40 11.44 8.53
C SER A 11 -1.21 11.80 7.06
N ALA A 12 -0.79 10.85 6.22
CA ALA A 12 -0.63 11.06 4.76
C ALA A 12 -1.95 11.41 4.08
N CYS A 13 -3.05 10.71 4.42
CA CYS A 13 -4.38 11.05 3.89
C CYS A 13 -4.80 12.49 4.23
N SER A 14 -4.42 12.99 5.41
CA SER A 14 -4.71 14.38 5.78
C SER A 14 -3.99 15.42 4.90
N MET A 15 -2.85 15.05 4.30
CA MET A 15 -2.05 15.94 3.44
C MET A 15 -2.52 16.00 1.99
N VAL A 16 -3.36 15.07 1.53
CA VAL A 16 -3.89 15.06 0.17
C VAL A 16 -4.61 16.38 -0.13
N LYS A 17 -4.40 16.94 -1.30
CA LYS A 17 -5.02 18.21 -1.72
C LYS A 17 -6.31 17.96 -2.52
N PRO A 18 -7.25 18.94 -2.52
CA PRO A 18 -7.24 20.19 -1.73
C PRO A 18 -7.61 19.95 -0.26
N ILE A 19 -7.12 20.80 0.64
CA ILE A 19 -7.48 20.75 2.05
C ILE A 19 -8.98 21.09 2.24
N GLY A 20 -9.68 20.38 3.12
CA GLY A 20 -11.07 20.63 3.47
C GLY A 20 -12.11 20.09 2.47
N ASP A 21 -11.70 19.42 1.39
CA ASP A 21 -12.61 18.87 0.38
C ASP A 21 -12.43 17.33 0.28
N SER A 22 -13.23 16.60 1.06
CA SER A 22 -13.17 15.15 1.12
C SER A 22 -13.40 14.47 -0.24
N ALA A 23 -14.34 14.99 -1.04
CA ALA A 23 -14.67 14.40 -2.34
C ALA A 23 -13.49 14.49 -3.30
N LYS A 24 -12.90 15.68 -3.46
CA LYS A 24 -11.74 15.86 -4.34
C LYS A 24 -10.49 15.13 -3.84
N LYS A 25 -10.30 15.04 -2.52
CA LYS A 25 -9.23 14.21 -1.95
C LYS A 25 -9.42 12.74 -2.32
N TRP A 26 -10.65 12.23 -2.21
CA TRP A 26 -10.97 10.86 -2.59
C TRP A 26 -10.71 10.62 -4.08
N ASP A 27 -11.16 11.52 -4.95
CA ASP A 27 -10.90 11.44 -6.38
C ASP A 27 -9.38 11.37 -6.68
N ALA A 28 -8.58 12.22 -6.03
CA ALA A 28 -7.13 12.22 -6.19
C ALA A 28 -6.47 10.92 -5.69
N ILE A 29 -6.98 10.30 -4.61
CA ILE A 29 -6.50 9.01 -4.11
C ILE A 29 -6.81 7.92 -5.12
N VAL A 30 -8.05 7.85 -5.61
CA VAL A 30 -8.48 6.84 -6.59
C VAL A 30 -7.74 7.01 -7.91
N GLU A 31 -7.54 8.23 -8.39
CA GLU A 31 -6.75 8.53 -9.58
C GLU A 31 -5.31 8.02 -9.43
N ASN A 32 -4.65 8.33 -8.32
CA ASN A 32 -3.28 7.89 -8.06
C ASN A 32 -3.16 6.36 -8.00
N VAL A 33 -4.10 5.67 -7.33
CA VAL A 33 -4.11 4.20 -7.32
C VAL A 33 -4.38 3.63 -8.71
N THR A 34 -5.27 4.25 -9.49
CA THR A 34 -5.55 3.87 -10.88
C THR A 34 -4.30 3.98 -11.74
N ASP A 35 -3.58 5.08 -11.61
CA ASP A 35 -2.33 5.32 -12.35
C ASP A 35 -1.23 4.32 -11.98
N LEU A 36 -1.11 4.01 -10.69
CA LEU A 36 -0.15 3.01 -10.20
C LEU A 36 -0.49 1.60 -10.72
N CYS A 37 -1.76 1.21 -10.64
CA CYS A 37 -2.24 -0.13 -10.99
C CYS A 37 -2.49 -0.32 -12.49
N GLY A 38 -2.55 0.75 -13.27
CA GLY A 38 -2.89 0.73 -14.69
C GLY A 38 -4.38 0.56 -15.00
N SER A 39 -5.22 0.43 -13.96
CA SER A 39 -6.68 0.37 -14.06
C SER A 39 -7.31 0.70 -12.72
N ALA A 40 -8.56 1.17 -12.72
CA ALA A 40 -9.26 1.59 -11.53
C ALA A 40 -9.47 0.44 -10.53
N PRO A 41 -9.20 0.67 -9.23
CA PRO A 41 -9.58 -0.24 -8.16
C PRO A 41 -11.09 -0.19 -7.93
N GLN A 42 -11.63 -1.18 -7.24
CA GLN A 42 -13.03 -1.21 -6.83
C GLN A 42 -13.13 -0.97 -5.32
N LEU A 43 -13.98 -0.03 -4.89
CA LEU A 43 -14.32 0.08 -3.47
C LEU A 43 -15.17 -1.12 -3.05
N ILE A 44 -14.78 -1.81 -2.00
CA ILE A 44 -15.53 -2.93 -1.39
C ILE A 44 -16.39 -2.34 -0.27
N ASP A 45 -17.63 -2.00 -0.61
CA ASP A 45 -18.54 -1.27 0.30
C ASP A 45 -18.81 -2.00 1.62
N GLU A 46 -18.94 -3.32 1.59
CA GLU A 46 -19.13 -4.14 2.79
C GLU A 46 -17.92 -4.06 3.74
N LEU A 47 -16.71 -4.10 3.17
CA LEU A 47 -15.47 -3.95 3.94
C LEU A 47 -15.36 -2.54 4.52
N TYR A 48 -15.59 -1.51 3.70
CA TYR A 48 -15.57 -0.12 4.15
C TYR A 48 -16.55 0.12 5.30
N LYS A 49 -17.77 -0.39 5.19
CA LYS A 49 -18.78 -0.28 6.24
C LYS A 49 -18.32 -0.97 7.53
N SER A 50 -17.89 -2.23 7.43
CA SER A 50 -17.42 -3.01 8.58
C SER A 50 -16.24 -2.33 9.29
N GLU A 51 -15.25 -1.86 8.54
CA GLU A 51 -14.08 -1.15 9.07
C GLU A 51 -14.48 0.19 9.70
N SER A 52 -15.41 0.94 9.10
CA SER A 52 -15.88 2.22 9.63
C SER A 52 -16.62 2.06 10.96
N ASP A 53 -17.39 0.98 11.10
CA ASP A 53 -18.16 0.70 12.32
C ASP A 53 -17.26 0.28 13.51
N THR A 54 -16.07 -0.24 13.23
CA THR A 54 -15.19 -0.86 14.24
C THR A 54 -13.81 -0.19 14.40
N ASN A 55 -13.57 0.94 13.76
CA ASN A 55 -12.24 1.58 13.69
C ASN A 55 -11.82 2.40 14.92
N PHE A 56 -12.27 2.02 16.12
CA PHE A 56 -12.02 2.77 17.35
C PHE A 56 -10.52 3.05 17.61
N ASN A 57 -9.65 2.09 17.34
CA ASN A 57 -8.20 2.25 17.50
C ASN A 57 -7.66 3.31 16.53
N ASN A 58 -8.04 3.25 15.26
CA ASN A 58 -7.60 4.20 14.25
C ASN A 58 -8.15 5.60 14.51
N ARG A 59 -9.37 5.72 15.05
CA ARG A 59 -9.95 6.99 15.50
C ARG A 59 -9.13 7.59 16.63
N SER A 60 -8.78 6.79 17.63
CA SER A 60 -7.92 7.23 18.74
C SER A 60 -6.55 7.70 18.24
N ILE A 61 -5.96 6.98 17.28
CA ILE A 61 -4.70 7.36 16.63
C ILE A 61 -4.84 8.69 15.87
N ALA A 62 -5.92 8.90 15.11
CA ALA A 62 -6.14 10.14 14.36
C ALA A 62 -6.21 11.37 15.29
N TRP A 63 -6.95 11.28 16.39
CA TRP A 63 -7.06 12.36 17.37
C TRP A 63 -5.78 12.56 18.16
N LEU A 64 -5.04 11.50 18.48
CA LEU A 64 -3.71 11.61 19.08
C LEU A 64 -2.72 12.32 18.15
N LEU A 65 -2.73 11.97 16.87
CA LEU A 65 -1.91 12.64 15.86
C LEU A 65 -2.30 14.12 15.69
N LYS A 66 -3.59 14.45 15.80
CA LYS A 66 -4.07 15.84 15.81
C LYS A 66 -3.49 16.62 16.97
N ASN A 67 -3.49 16.03 18.18
CA ASN A 67 -2.90 16.64 19.38
C ASN A 67 -1.39 16.94 19.21
N TYR A 68 -0.67 16.11 18.44
CA TYR A 68 0.75 16.29 18.14
C TYR A 68 1.02 17.12 16.87
N ASN A 69 0.02 17.78 16.29
CA ASN A 69 0.11 18.54 15.05
C ASN A 69 0.65 17.72 13.86
N ARG A 70 0.21 16.44 13.77
CA ARG A 70 0.54 15.51 12.67
C ARG A 70 -0.65 15.18 11.77
N ILE A 71 -1.78 15.84 11.96
CA ILE A 71 -2.92 15.86 11.04
C ILE A 71 -3.06 17.27 10.50
N TYR A 72 -3.10 17.39 9.18
CA TYR A 72 -3.04 18.65 8.43
C TYR A 72 -4.41 19.11 7.92
N ASP A 73 -5.47 18.38 8.32
CA ASP A 73 -6.86 18.65 8.00
C ASP A 73 -7.76 18.23 9.18
N ASP A 74 -9.03 17.94 8.92
CA ASP A 74 -9.94 17.34 9.89
C ASP A 74 -9.54 15.86 10.16
N PRO A 75 -9.42 15.44 11.45
CA PRO A 75 -9.00 14.09 11.78
C PRO A 75 -10.02 13.01 11.39
N ASP A 76 -11.33 13.29 11.48
CA ASP A 76 -12.36 12.31 11.11
C ASP A 76 -12.44 12.16 9.59
N MET A 77 -12.25 13.26 8.84
CA MET A 77 -12.09 13.21 7.38
C MET A 77 -10.85 12.39 6.97
N ALA A 78 -9.72 12.63 7.61
CA ALA A 78 -8.49 11.89 7.32
C ALA A 78 -8.64 10.39 7.59
N LEU A 79 -9.35 10.04 8.68
CA LEU A 79 -9.67 8.67 9.04
C LEU A 79 -10.62 8.01 8.03
N ASP A 80 -11.67 8.72 7.60
CA ASP A 80 -12.61 8.22 6.60
C ASP A 80 -11.91 7.93 5.26
N LEU A 81 -11.11 8.85 4.75
CA LEU A 81 -10.33 8.67 3.54
C LEU A 81 -9.36 7.48 3.65
N TYR A 82 -8.70 7.34 4.80
CA TYR A 82 -7.83 6.21 5.08
C TYR A 82 -8.61 4.89 5.06
N THR A 83 -9.79 4.82 5.71
CA THR A 83 -10.62 3.63 5.75
C THR A 83 -11.13 3.24 4.37
N ARG A 84 -11.56 4.21 3.56
CA ARG A 84 -11.94 3.98 2.14
C ARG A 84 -10.77 3.46 1.33
N GLN A 85 -9.59 4.07 1.47
CA GLN A 85 -8.38 3.63 0.76
C GLN A 85 -8.00 2.19 1.13
N CYS A 86 -8.09 1.82 2.40
CA CYS A 86 -7.85 0.44 2.87
C CYS A 86 -8.90 -0.56 2.38
N SER A 87 -10.06 -0.07 1.93
CA SER A 87 -11.15 -0.89 1.40
C SER A 87 -11.17 -0.97 -0.14
N LEU A 88 -10.13 -0.45 -0.80
CA LEU A 88 -9.95 -0.62 -2.25
C LEU A 88 -9.52 -2.04 -2.57
N GLY A 89 -10.33 -2.74 -3.36
CA GLY A 89 -10.02 -4.06 -3.89
C GLY A 89 -9.16 -3.95 -5.14
N VAL A 90 -8.07 -4.70 -5.17
CA VAL A 90 -7.17 -4.82 -6.32
C VAL A 90 -6.87 -6.29 -6.59
N THR A 91 -6.67 -6.63 -7.86
CA THR A 91 -6.21 -7.96 -8.26
C THR A 91 -4.70 -8.11 -8.05
N ALA A 92 -4.21 -9.34 -7.99
CA ALA A 92 -2.76 -9.58 -7.94
C ALA A 92 -2.04 -8.98 -9.17
N LEU A 93 -2.69 -8.96 -10.34
CA LEU A 93 -2.15 -8.31 -11.53
C LEU A 93 -2.01 -6.79 -11.34
N GLN A 94 -3.06 -6.12 -10.86
CA GLN A 94 -3.01 -4.68 -10.56
C GLN A 94 -1.93 -4.35 -9.53
N LEU A 95 -1.81 -5.16 -8.49
CA LEU A 95 -0.79 -4.97 -7.46
C LEU A 95 0.63 -5.20 -8.03
N SER A 96 0.83 -6.17 -8.95
CA SER A 96 2.12 -6.38 -9.61
C SER A 96 2.48 -5.23 -10.55
N VAL A 97 1.49 -4.64 -11.25
CA VAL A 97 1.70 -3.43 -12.07
C VAL A 97 2.11 -2.25 -11.21
N ALA A 98 1.48 -2.04 -10.05
CA ALA A 98 1.87 -1.00 -9.11
C ALA A 98 3.30 -1.20 -8.60
N ALA A 99 3.67 -2.43 -8.23
CA ALA A 99 5.05 -2.78 -7.86
C ALA A 99 6.03 -2.53 -9.04
N GLY A 100 5.63 -2.88 -10.26
CA GLY A 100 6.37 -2.63 -11.50
C GLY A 100 6.54 -1.14 -11.79
N THR A 101 5.54 -0.31 -11.49
CA THR A 101 5.63 1.15 -11.60
C THR A 101 6.72 1.71 -10.67
N ILE A 102 6.79 1.20 -9.44
CA ILE A 102 7.84 1.59 -8.49
C ILE A 102 9.20 1.09 -8.98
N ALA A 103 9.30 -0.17 -9.41
CA ALA A 103 10.53 -0.75 -9.92
C ALA A 103 11.07 -0.03 -11.16
N ASN A 104 10.17 0.51 -11.99
CA ASN A 104 10.47 1.25 -13.22
C ASN A 104 10.61 2.78 -12.99
N GLY A 105 10.99 3.20 -11.78
CA GLY A 105 11.28 4.61 -11.49
C GLY A 105 10.07 5.54 -11.58
N GLY A 106 8.86 5.03 -11.31
CA GLY A 106 7.63 5.85 -11.33
C GLY A 106 6.86 5.82 -12.64
N VAL A 107 7.34 5.13 -13.67
CA VAL A 107 6.65 4.98 -14.96
C VAL A 107 5.89 3.66 -15.00
N ASN A 108 4.58 3.73 -15.16
CA ASN A 108 3.73 2.54 -15.24
C ASN A 108 4.13 1.67 -16.45
N PRO A 109 4.48 0.38 -16.25
CA PRO A 109 4.98 -0.46 -17.33
C PRO A 109 3.93 -0.80 -18.41
N VAL A 110 2.64 -0.67 -18.08
CA VAL A 110 1.52 -0.97 -18.99
C VAL A 110 1.06 0.28 -19.73
N THR A 111 0.66 1.33 -18.98
CA THR A 111 0.10 2.56 -19.54
C THR A 111 1.17 3.53 -20.05
N LYS A 112 2.42 3.36 -19.66
CA LYS A 112 3.57 4.25 -19.94
C LYS A 112 3.43 5.65 -19.31
N LYS A 113 2.42 5.86 -18.46
CA LYS A 113 2.24 7.12 -17.73
C LYS A 113 3.32 7.25 -16.66
N GLU A 114 3.92 8.45 -16.56
CA GLU A 114 4.71 8.84 -15.40
C GLU A 114 3.75 9.15 -14.25
N VAL A 115 3.86 8.39 -13.15
CA VAL A 115 2.97 8.50 -11.99
C VAL A 115 3.61 9.35 -10.90
N PHE A 116 4.92 9.26 -10.76
CA PHE A 116 5.70 10.04 -9.80
C PHE A 116 7.15 10.18 -10.26
N ASP A 117 7.84 11.22 -9.75
CA ASP A 117 9.24 11.51 -10.07
C ASP A 117 10.17 10.35 -9.68
N ALA A 118 11.07 9.99 -10.61
CA ALA A 118 11.98 8.85 -10.44
C ALA A 118 12.86 8.93 -9.18
N SER A 119 13.17 10.14 -8.69
CA SER A 119 13.93 10.33 -7.45
C SER A 119 13.23 9.83 -6.18
N LEU A 120 11.92 9.58 -6.26
CA LEU A 120 11.13 9.02 -5.16
C LEU A 120 11.21 7.49 -5.09
N ALA A 121 11.46 6.81 -6.21
CA ALA A 121 11.46 5.34 -6.27
C ALA A 121 12.40 4.68 -5.24
N PRO A 122 13.67 5.12 -5.07
CA PRO A 122 14.54 4.55 -4.04
C PRO A 122 14.02 4.76 -2.62
N LYS A 123 13.37 5.91 -2.34
CA LYS A 123 12.82 6.24 -1.02
C LYS A 123 11.60 5.38 -0.72
N ILE A 124 10.72 5.18 -1.70
CA ILE A 124 9.55 4.29 -1.58
C ILE A 124 10.02 2.85 -1.34
N THR A 125 10.99 2.38 -2.13
CA THR A 125 11.55 1.03 -1.98
C THR A 125 12.20 0.83 -0.62
N ALA A 126 12.94 1.81 -0.10
CA ALA A 126 13.53 1.76 1.24
C ALA A 126 12.46 1.68 2.34
N MET A 127 11.36 2.42 2.22
CA MET A 127 10.24 2.33 3.16
C MET A 127 9.55 0.97 3.09
N ILE A 128 9.35 0.42 1.90
CA ILE A 128 8.81 -0.94 1.69
C ILE A 128 9.70 -1.97 2.39
N ALA A 129 11.02 -1.92 2.17
CA ALA A 129 11.97 -2.82 2.81
C ALA A 129 11.99 -2.69 4.34
N ALA A 130 11.89 -1.47 4.87
CA ALA A 130 11.97 -1.23 6.30
C ALA A 130 10.74 -1.71 7.09
N VAL A 131 9.54 -1.68 6.48
CA VAL A 131 8.29 -2.12 7.12
C VAL A 131 7.96 -3.57 6.78
N GLY A 132 8.24 -3.98 5.57
CA GLY A 132 8.26 -5.34 5.05
C GLY A 132 7.12 -6.25 5.53
N PHE A 133 7.49 -7.27 6.28
CA PHE A 133 6.67 -8.34 6.83
C PHE A 133 6.53 -8.24 8.36
N TYR A 134 6.43 -7.03 8.89
CA TYR A 134 6.36 -6.80 10.34
C TYR A 134 7.57 -7.44 11.04
N GLU A 135 7.34 -8.39 11.94
CA GLU A 135 8.40 -9.07 12.70
C GLU A 135 9.30 -9.95 11.83
N HIS A 136 8.78 -10.46 10.70
CA HIS A 136 9.49 -11.33 9.76
C HIS A 136 10.25 -10.57 8.65
N THR A 137 10.36 -9.25 8.74
CA THR A 137 11.02 -8.43 7.71
C THR A 137 12.47 -8.85 7.49
N GLY A 138 13.20 -9.12 8.57
CA GLY A 138 14.61 -9.54 8.51
C GLY A 138 14.77 -10.89 7.81
N ASP A 139 13.97 -11.87 8.16
CA ASP A 139 13.98 -13.21 7.57
C ASP A 139 13.65 -13.17 6.08
N TRP A 140 12.63 -12.39 5.72
CA TRP A 140 12.28 -12.20 4.31
C TRP A 140 13.43 -11.57 3.51
N MET A 141 14.01 -10.48 4.01
CA MET A 141 15.12 -9.80 3.33
C MET A 141 16.36 -10.68 3.23
N TYR A 142 16.68 -11.43 4.28
CA TYR A 142 17.81 -12.34 4.29
C TYR A 142 17.65 -13.49 3.27
N THR A 143 16.44 -14.02 3.12
CA THR A 143 16.17 -15.17 2.25
C THR A 143 15.91 -14.80 0.80
N SER A 144 15.20 -13.68 0.55
CA SER A 144 14.76 -13.29 -0.79
C SER A 144 15.61 -12.17 -1.42
N GLY A 145 16.14 -11.26 -0.60
CA GLY A 145 16.81 -10.04 -1.08
C GLY A 145 15.88 -9.04 -1.76
N ILE A 146 14.57 -9.29 -1.76
CA ILE A 146 13.57 -8.47 -2.48
C ILE A 146 12.82 -7.58 -1.49
N PRO A 147 12.93 -6.23 -1.59
CA PRO A 147 12.05 -5.32 -0.86
C PRO A 147 10.58 -5.65 -1.13
N ALA A 148 9.84 -6.00 -0.09
CA ALA A 148 8.44 -6.38 -0.24
C ALA A 148 7.60 -5.93 0.94
N LYS A 149 6.28 -5.78 0.74
CA LYS A 149 5.30 -5.41 1.76
C LYS A 149 4.11 -6.34 1.73
N THR A 150 3.77 -6.85 2.89
CA THR A 150 2.56 -7.64 3.12
C THR A 150 1.42 -6.75 3.61
N GLY A 151 0.18 -7.16 3.35
CA GLY A 151 -1.03 -6.51 3.83
C GLY A 151 -2.00 -7.51 4.45
N VAL A 152 -2.72 -7.09 5.48
CA VAL A 152 -3.72 -7.92 6.19
C VAL A 152 -4.84 -8.42 5.29
N GLY A 153 -5.05 -7.81 4.12
CA GLY A 153 -5.97 -8.32 3.10
C GLY A 153 -5.49 -9.56 2.36
N GLY A 154 -4.33 -10.13 2.73
CA GLY A 154 -3.77 -11.34 2.11
C GLY A 154 -2.90 -11.09 0.87
N GLY A 155 -2.64 -9.83 0.53
CA GLY A 155 -1.77 -9.45 -0.57
C GLY A 155 -0.31 -9.22 -0.13
N VAL A 156 0.62 -9.52 -1.03
CA VAL A 156 2.00 -9.09 -0.93
C VAL A 156 2.45 -8.49 -2.25
N MET A 157 3.28 -7.48 -2.18
CA MET A 157 3.97 -6.95 -3.34
C MET A 157 5.48 -6.84 -3.08
N GLY A 158 6.28 -7.21 -4.06
CA GLY A 158 7.74 -7.09 -4.06
C GLY A 158 8.20 -6.18 -5.19
N VAL A 159 9.24 -5.40 -4.92
CA VAL A 159 9.81 -4.42 -5.85
C VAL A 159 11.29 -4.72 -6.04
N LEU A 160 11.69 -5.11 -7.23
CA LEU A 160 13.09 -5.22 -7.59
C LEU A 160 13.46 -4.06 -8.52
N PRO A 161 14.17 -3.01 -8.00
CA PRO A 161 14.41 -1.78 -8.76
C PRO A 161 15.11 -2.03 -10.09
N GLY A 162 14.61 -1.43 -11.16
CA GLY A 162 15.14 -1.55 -12.52
C GLY A 162 14.91 -2.91 -13.18
N GLN A 163 14.20 -3.84 -12.53
CA GLN A 163 13.98 -5.19 -13.07
C GLN A 163 12.50 -5.54 -13.17
N PHE A 164 11.81 -5.75 -12.04
CA PHE A 164 10.40 -6.15 -12.06
C PHE A 164 9.66 -5.81 -10.75
N GLY A 165 8.32 -5.82 -10.85
CA GLY A 165 7.41 -5.90 -9.72
C GLY A 165 6.72 -7.25 -9.67
N ILE A 166 6.51 -7.79 -8.49
CA ILE A 166 5.81 -9.05 -8.28
C ILE A 166 4.72 -8.87 -7.24
N ALA A 167 3.60 -9.58 -7.39
CA ALA A 167 2.58 -9.66 -6.36
C ALA A 167 2.00 -11.07 -6.25
N ALA A 168 1.57 -11.41 -5.05
CA ALA A 168 0.84 -12.65 -4.79
C ALA A 168 -0.31 -12.38 -3.82
N PHE A 169 -1.29 -13.27 -3.82
CA PHE A 169 -2.42 -13.26 -2.90
C PHE A 169 -2.54 -14.62 -2.23
N ALA A 170 -2.52 -14.65 -0.89
CA ALA A 170 -2.68 -15.85 -0.08
C ALA A 170 -3.52 -15.51 1.16
N PRO A 171 -4.81 -15.87 1.19
CA PRO A 171 -5.75 -15.40 2.18
C PRO A 171 -5.55 -15.90 3.61
N PRO A 172 -4.99 -17.07 3.95
CA PRO A 172 -4.64 -17.36 5.33
C PRO A 172 -3.45 -16.51 5.79
N LEU A 173 -3.63 -15.78 6.89
CA LEU A 173 -2.54 -15.05 7.55
C LEU A 173 -1.91 -15.94 8.62
N ASP A 174 -0.63 -15.70 8.92
CA ASP A 174 0.05 -16.29 10.08
C ASP A 174 -0.29 -15.57 11.39
N GLY A 175 0.30 -16.01 12.50
CA GLY A 175 0.09 -15.40 13.82
C GLY A 175 0.59 -13.96 13.96
N ALA A 176 1.45 -13.48 13.06
CA ALA A 176 1.92 -12.11 13.01
C ALA A 176 1.03 -11.21 12.12
N GLY A 177 -0.03 -11.77 11.50
CA GLY A 177 -0.90 -11.06 10.55
C GLY A 177 -0.22 -10.84 9.19
N THR A 178 0.83 -11.59 8.89
CA THR A 178 1.46 -11.59 7.59
C THR A 178 0.89 -12.70 6.70
N VAL A 179 1.05 -12.54 5.39
CA VAL A 179 0.67 -13.60 4.46
C VAL A 179 1.62 -14.78 4.66
N SER A 180 1.06 -15.95 4.97
CA SER A 180 1.82 -17.18 5.20
C SER A 180 2.35 -17.71 3.86
N TYR A 181 3.60 -17.38 3.53
CA TYR A 181 4.31 -17.97 2.39
C TYR A 181 5.18 -19.12 2.85
N THR A 182 4.64 -20.30 2.78
CA THR A 182 5.50 -21.48 2.94
C THR A 182 6.35 -21.73 1.69
N HIS A 183 5.91 -21.31 0.51
CA HIS A 183 6.67 -21.47 -0.74
C HIS A 183 6.26 -20.45 -1.81
N LEU A 184 7.00 -19.37 -1.97
CA LEU A 184 7.04 -18.60 -3.21
C LEU A 184 8.15 -19.24 -4.08
N THR A 185 7.91 -20.43 -4.55
CA THR A 185 8.73 -20.99 -5.62
C THR A 185 8.23 -20.38 -6.92
N LEU A 186 9.01 -19.48 -7.50
CA LEU A 186 8.91 -19.24 -8.92
C LEU A 186 9.07 -20.60 -9.61
N PRO A 187 8.17 -21.00 -10.52
CA PRO A 187 8.37 -22.20 -11.30
C PRO A 187 9.67 -22.01 -12.09
N THR A 188 10.76 -22.62 -11.60
CA THR A 188 11.95 -22.82 -12.38
C THR A 188 11.63 -23.92 -13.39
N THR A 189 11.00 -23.55 -14.50
CA THR A 189 11.03 -24.41 -15.67
C THR A 189 12.44 -24.28 -16.25
N PRO A 190 13.25 -25.34 -16.24
CA PRO A 190 14.47 -25.34 -17.02
C PRO A 190 14.04 -25.29 -18.49
N TYR A 191 14.28 -24.17 -19.14
CA TYR A 191 14.26 -24.15 -20.61
C TYR A 191 15.51 -24.91 -21.05
N VAL A 192 15.28 -26.08 -21.63
CA VAL A 192 16.26 -26.82 -22.42
C VAL A 192 16.39 -26.12 -23.77
#